data_48d44c96daa389250c06de5ae50a16ba
#
_entry.id   48d44c96daa389250c06de5ae50a16ba
#
_cell.length_a   1.000
_cell.length_b   1.000
_cell.length_c   1.000
_cell.angle_alpha   90.00
_cell.angle_beta   90.00
_cell.angle_gamma   90.00
#
_symmetry.space_group_name_H-M   'P 1'
#
loop_
_entity.id
_entity.type
_entity.pdbx_description
1 polymer ?
#
loop_
_entity_poly.entity_id
_entity_poly.type
_entity_poly.pdbx_seq_one_letter_code
_entity_poly.pdbx_strand_id
1 'polypeptide(L)'
;MGLIEDQNFVSVEAVHYASDGTVTLDLSDKRELKLHAGVWADLGQPRDNPLTVEQLGTLEREACYTTIRNKILSFLAAREHSAFELRRKLQQRFYKSAAFDVSALVERCLLEMQKRDFQSDERFTNRFVESKLANNPHGPYRILQDLQNRGISREMSEKILNKLGNQELWLKKALKCLERLHKKGKKQTPAVLNQKLYQRGFSWETIELALAEYQNFIKHSESGELNADPETFTTENP
;
A
#
# COMPACT_ATOMS: atom_id res chain seq x y z
N MET A 1 1.49 0.23 60.71
CA MET A 1 0.25 -0.33 60.16
C MET A 1 0.17 0.20 58.73
N GLY A 2 0.83 -0.54 57.81
CA GLY A 2 1.00 -0.12 56.41
C GLY A 2 -0.32 -0.33 55.69
N LEU A 3 -0.74 0.71 55.00
CA LEU A 3 -1.84 0.64 54.03
C LEU A 3 -1.40 -0.36 52.95
N ILE A 4 -2.05 -1.52 52.89
CA ILE A 4 -2.01 -2.40 51.73
C ILE A 4 -2.74 -1.61 50.64
N GLU A 5 -1.98 -1.08 49.67
CA GLU A 5 -2.58 -0.56 48.43
C GLU A 5 -3.46 -1.66 47.88
N ASP A 6 -4.74 -1.35 47.60
CA ASP A 6 -5.69 -2.19 46.90
C ASP A 6 -5.06 -2.59 45.55
N GLN A 7 -4.38 -3.71 45.51
CA GLN A 7 -3.99 -4.32 44.27
C GLN A 7 -5.28 -4.75 43.59
N ASN A 8 -5.67 -3.98 42.60
CA ASN A 8 -6.86 -4.23 41.78
C ASN A 8 -6.61 -5.54 41.00
N PHE A 9 -6.93 -6.66 41.64
CA PHE A 9 -6.77 -7.98 41.04
C PHE A 9 -7.79 -8.13 39.88
N VAL A 10 -7.28 -8.38 38.69
CA VAL A 10 -8.10 -8.64 37.50
C VAL A 10 -8.30 -10.14 37.36
N SER A 11 -9.54 -10.58 37.23
CA SER A 11 -9.92 -11.97 36.97
C SER A 11 -10.74 -12.09 35.69
N VAL A 12 -10.87 -13.32 35.17
CA VAL A 12 -11.72 -13.60 34.00
C VAL A 12 -13.12 -13.98 34.50
N GLU A 13 -14.13 -13.16 34.16
CA GLU A 13 -15.52 -13.39 34.54
C GLU A 13 -16.25 -14.32 33.55
N ALA A 14 -15.99 -14.16 32.24
CA ALA A 14 -16.59 -14.98 31.20
C ALA A 14 -15.62 -15.31 30.06
N VAL A 15 -15.87 -16.42 29.38
CA VAL A 15 -15.06 -16.90 28.25
C VAL A 15 -15.96 -17.34 27.11
N HIS A 16 -15.86 -16.67 25.97
CA HIS A 16 -16.67 -16.92 24.78
C HIS A 16 -15.80 -17.44 23.64
N TYR A 17 -16.01 -18.70 23.25
CA TYR A 17 -15.29 -19.31 22.14
C TYR A 17 -16.00 -19.04 20.82
N ALA A 18 -15.25 -18.61 19.81
CA ALA A 18 -15.75 -18.43 18.45
C ALA A 18 -15.29 -19.58 17.52
N SER A 19 -16.04 -19.82 16.46
CA SER A 19 -15.74 -20.87 15.47
C SER A 19 -14.46 -20.60 14.65
N ASP A 20 -13.97 -19.37 14.65
CA ASP A 20 -12.74 -18.95 13.96
C ASP A 20 -11.45 -19.25 14.73
N GLY A 21 -11.55 -19.97 15.86
CA GLY A 21 -10.42 -20.32 16.74
C GLY A 21 -9.99 -19.18 17.66
N THR A 22 -10.80 -18.13 17.78
CA THR A 22 -10.58 -17.05 18.75
C THR A 22 -11.42 -17.25 20.01
N VAL A 23 -10.97 -16.63 21.10
CA VAL A 23 -11.68 -16.56 22.36
C VAL A 23 -11.77 -15.10 22.79
N THR A 24 -12.92 -14.71 23.33
CA THR A 24 -13.11 -13.42 24.00
C THR A 24 -13.19 -13.67 25.51
N LEU A 25 -12.37 -12.96 26.26
CA LEU A 25 -12.31 -13.01 27.72
C LEU A 25 -12.89 -11.70 28.24
N ASP A 26 -13.94 -11.81 29.07
CA ASP A 26 -14.49 -10.68 29.80
C ASP A 26 -13.79 -10.58 31.15
N LEU A 27 -13.18 -9.43 31.41
CA LEU A 27 -12.41 -9.20 32.63
C LEU A 27 -13.25 -8.48 33.70
N SER A 28 -12.91 -8.67 34.98
CA SER A 28 -13.59 -8.05 36.12
C SER A 28 -13.53 -6.51 36.11
N ASP A 29 -12.56 -5.92 35.41
CA ASP A 29 -12.44 -4.48 35.20
C ASP A 29 -13.22 -3.96 33.96
N LYS A 30 -14.11 -4.80 33.41
CA LYS A 30 -14.98 -4.51 32.25
C LYS A 30 -14.24 -4.40 30.89
N ARG A 31 -12.99 -4.82 30.83
CA ARG A 31 -12.27 -4.94 29.55
C ARG A 31 -12.59 -6.27 28.89
N GLU A 32 -12.62 -6.28 27.56
CA GLU A 32 -12.73 -7.48 26.75
C GLU A 32 -11.41 -7.72 26.02
N LEU A 33 -10.89 -8.94 26.11
CA LEU A 33 -9.68 -9.35 25.38
C LEU A 33 -10.02 -10.44 24.37
N LYS A 34 -9.89 -10.13 23.06
CA LYS A 34 -10.06 -11.11 21.99
C LYS A 34 -8.70 -11.60 21.50
N LEU A 35 -8.44 -12.91 21.63
CA LEU A 35 -7.16 -13.52 21.28
C LEU A 35 -7.37 -14.95 20.72
N HIS A 36 -6.27 -15.58 20.24
CA HIS A 36 -6.34 -16.96 19.77
C HIS A 36 -6.53 -17.91 20.96
N ALA A 37 -7.45 -18.90 20.84
CA ALA A 37 -7.82 -19.81 21.92
C ALA A 37 -6.64 -20.64 22.44
N GLY A 38 -5.63 -20.94 21.60
CA GLY A 38 -4.42 -21.61 22.01
C GLY A 38 -3.65 -20.87 23.09
N VAL A 39 -3.54 -19.54 23.01
CA VAL A 39 -2.85 -18.72 24.03
C VAL A 39 -3.54 -18.84 25.39
N TRP A 40 -4.87 -18.82 25.39
CA TRP A 40 -5.67 -19.00 26.60
C TRP A 40 -5.47 -20.40 27.20
N ALA A 41 -5.42 -21.44 26.35
CA ALA A 41 -5.16 -22.82 26.78
C ALA A 41 -3.76 -22.98 27.34
N ASP A 42 -2.73 -22.41 26.72
CA ASP A 42 -1.32 -22.46 27.13
C ASP A 42 -1.10 -21.83 28.53
N LEU A 43 -1.93 -20.83 28.89
CA LEU A 43 -1.91 -20.24 30.24
C LEU A 43 -2.66 -21.07 31.31
N GLY A 44 -3.19 -22.23 30.95
CA GLY A 44 -3.92 -23.09 31.87
C GLY A 44 -5.35 -22.63 32.20
N GLN A 45 -5.89 -21.65 31.44
CA GLN A 45 -7.27 -21.17 31.59
C GLN A 45 -7.68 -20.74 33.01
N PRO A 46 -6.96 -19.82 33.66
CA PRO A 46 -7.21 -19.43 35.05
C PRO A 46 -8.54 -18.66 35.16
N ARG A 47 -9.66 -19.34 35.50
CA ARG A 47 -10.99 -18.75 35.64
C ARG A 47 -11.31 -18.31 37.06
N ASP A 48 -10.86 -19.07 38.04
CA ASP A 48 -11.29 -18.93 39.45
C ASP A 48 -10.29 -18.12 40.29
N ASN A 49 -9.16 -17.75 39.72
CA ASN A 49 -8.11 -17.01 40.42
C ASN A 49 -7.79 -15.67 39.71
N PRO A 50 -7.39 -14.67 40.49
CA PRO A 50 -6.86 -13.44 39.90
C PRO A 50 -5.68 -13.74 38.97
N LEU A 51 -5.65 -13.06 37.84
CA LEU A 51 -4.53 -13.13 36.90
C LEU A 51 -3.27 -12.52 37.53
N THR A 52 -2.14 -13.16 37.39
CA THR A 52 -0.87 -12.51 37.70
C THR A 52 -0.61 -11.37 36.72
N VAL A 53 0.23 -10.42 37.09
CA VAL A 53 0.64 -9.30 36.23
C VAL A 53 1.24 -9.82 34.91
N GLU A 54 2.00 -10.92 34.96
CA GLU A 54 2.60 -11.55 33.80
C GLU A 54 1.55 -12.20 32.88
N GLN A 55 0.58 -12.92 33.45
CA GLN A 55 -0.52 -13.53 32.71
C GLN A 55 -1.37 -12.47 32.02
N LEU A 56 -1.77 -11.42 32.74
CA LEU A 56 -2.54 -10.30 32.21
C LEU A 56 -1.78 -9.59 31.07
N GLY A 57 -0.51 -9.27 31.28
CA GLY A 57 0.34 -8.66 30.26
C GLY A 57 0.50 -9.52 29.00
N THR A 58 0.52 -10.84 29.15
CA THR A 58 0.56 -11.79 28.02
C THR A 58 -0.76 -11.79 27.25
N LEU A 59 -1.89 -11.88 27.97
CA LEU A 59 -3.23 -11.83 27.35
C LEU A 59 -3.48 -10.52 26.61
N GLU A 60 -3.15 -9.39 27.20
CA GLU A 60 -3.29 -8.07 26.59
C GLU A 60 -2.42 -7.92 25.32
N ARG A 61 -1.18 -8.41 25.37
CA ARG A 61 -0.27 -8.40 24.22
C ARG A 61 -0.80 -9.24 23.06
N GLU A 62 -1.30 -10.45 23.34
CA GLU A 62 -1.84 -11.33 22.30
C GLU A 62 -3.23 -10.85 21.80
N ALA A 63 -4.02 -10.18 22.63
CA ALA A 63 -5.23 -9.50 22.17
C ALA A 63 -4.92 -8.32 21.23
N CYS A 64 -3.89 -7.54 21.56
CA CYS A 64 -3.37 -6.49 20.68
C CYS A 64 -2.86 -7.06 19.36
N TYR A 65 -2.08 -8.14 19.39
CA TYR A 65 -1.62 -8.87 18.20
C TYR A 65 -2.79 -9.34 17.33
N THR A 66 -3.81 -9.95 17.91
CA THR A 66 -5.02 -10.41 17.20
C THR A 66 -5.74 -9.24 16.52
N THR A 67 -5.85 -8.11 17.21
CA THR A 67 -6.46 -6.89 16.67
C THR A 67 -5.67 -6.33 15.47
N ILE A 68 -4.34 -6.28 15.59
CA ILE A 68 -3.43 -5.86 14.51
C ILE A 68 -3.57 -6.80 13.32
N ARG A 69 -3.52 -8.13 13.55
CA ARG A 69 -3.65 -9.16 12.54
C ARG A 69 -4.96 -9.03 11.74
N ASN A 70 -6.07 -8.91 12.43
CA ASN A 70 -7.39 -8.75 11.81
C ASN A 70 -7.46 -7.45 10.99
N LYS A 71 -6.81 -6.38 11.45
CA LYS A 71 -6.74 -5.12 10.71
C LYS A 71 -5.90 -5.22 9.44
N ILE A 72 -4.77 -5.93 9.48
CA ILE A 72 -3.97 -6.21 8.28
C ILE A 72 -4.80 -6.99 7.26
N LEU A 73 -5.46 -8.08 7.69
CA LEU A 73 -6.33 -8.88 6.81
C LEU A 73 -7.44 -8.04 6.18
N SER A 74 -8.06 -7.15 6.96
CA SER A 74 -9.07 -6.21 6.45
C SER A 74 -8.51 -5.26 5.37
N PHE A 75 -7.27 -4.77 5.52
CA PHE A 75 -6.62 -3.94 4.50
C PHE A 75 -6.31 -4.75 3.23
N LEU A 76 -5.75 -5.95 3.41
CA LEU A 76 -5.38 -6.82 2.29
C LEU A 76 -6.58 -7.36 1.52
N ALA A 77 -7.72 -7.58 2.20
CA ALA A 77 -8.98 -7.94 1.54
C ALA A 77 -9.52 -6.83 0.63
N ALA A 78 -9.23 -5.56 0.93
CA ALA A 78 -9.68 -4.44 0.12
C ALA A 78 -8.81 -4.22 -1.13
N ARG A 79 -7.48 -4.32 -0.99
CA ARG A 79 -6.51 -4.24 -2.08
C ARG A 79 -5.11 -4.69 -1.62
N GLU A 80 -4.21 -4.90 -2.57
CA GLU A 80 -2.80 -5.07 -2.25
C GLU A 80 -2.22 -3.81 -1.56
N HIS A 81 -1.36 -4.05 -0.58
CA HIS A 81 -0.64 -3.02 0.16
C HIS A 81 0.84 -3.40 0.27
N SER A 82 1.74 -2.42 0.20
CA SER A 82 3.13 -2.67 0.58
C SER A 82 3.27 -2.89 2.09
N ALA A 83 4.29 -3.62 2.50
CA ALA A 83 4.62 -3.79 3.92
C ALA A 83 4.82 -2.43 4.61
N PHE A 84 5.47 -1.49 3.93
CA PHE A 84 5.65 -0.11 4.42
C PHE A 84 4.32 0.64 4.63
N GLU A 85 3.36 0.54 3.68
CA GLU A 85 2.04 1.15 3.84
C GLU A 85 1.29 0.59 5.06
N LEU A 86 1.31 -0.74 5.23
CA LEU A 86 0.67 -1.42 6.36
C LEU A 86 1.32 -1.00 7.69
N ARG A 87 2.65 -1.04 7.76
CA ARG A 87 3.43 -0.60 8.93
C ARG A 87 3.03 0.82 9.35
N ARG A 88 3.07 1.77 8.42
CA ARG A 88 2.73 3.17 8.68
C ARG A 88 1.30 3.34 9.18
N LYS A 89 0.32 2.67 8.54
CA LYS A 89 -1.10 2.75 8.94
C LYS A 89 -1.34 2.18 10.33
N LEU A 90 -0.69 1.06 10.65
CA LEU A 90 -0.86 0.40 11.94
C LEU A 90 -0.18 1.18 13.07
N GLN A 91 1.02 1.67 12.86
CA GLN A 91 1.70 2.53 13.82
C GLN A 91 0.88 3.76 14.14
N GLN A 92 0.34 4.46 13.13
CA GLN A 92 -0.53 5.62 13.35
C GLN A 92 -1.81 5.27 14.12
N ARG A 93 -2.41 4.10 13.86
CA ARG A 93 -3.65 3.68 14.52
C ARG A 93 -3.44 3.27 15.96
N PHE A 94 -2.36 2.57 16.25
CA PHE A 94 -2.06 2.00 17.57
C PHE A 94 -1.07 2.83 18.39
N TYR A 95 -0.72 4.02 17.91
CA TYR A 95 0.23 4.93 18.58
C TYR A 95 -0.07 5.19 20.06
N LYS A 96 -1.35 5.23 20.44
CA LYS A 96 -1.78 5.50 21.82
C LYS A 96 -1.84 4.26 22.72
N SER A 97 -1.63 3.06 22.19
CA SER A 97 -1.63 1.82 22.98
C SER A 97 -0.27 1.60 23.63
N ALA A 98 0.10 2.48 24.55
CA ALA A 98 1.45 2.63 25.08
C ALA A 98 1.94 1.51 26.01
N ALA A 99 1.13 0.48 26.29
CA ALA A 99 1.51 -0.60 27.21
C ALA A 99 2.50 -1.62 26.61
N PHE A 100 2.63 -1.68 25.26
CA PHE A 100 3.47 -2.65 24.57
C PHE A 100 4.26 -2.00 23.44
N ASP A 101 5.34 -2.68 23.03
CA ASP A 101 6.03 -2.35 21.77
C ASP A 101 5.14 -2.77 20.57
N VAL A 102 4.24 -1.87 20.17
CA VAL A 102 3.36 -2.06 19.02
C VAL A 102 4.16 -2.29 17.74
N SER A 103 5.35 -1.69 17.61
CA SER A 103 6.19 -1.88 16.43
C SER A 103 6.62 -3.33 16.29
N ALA A 104 7.04 -3.98 17.37
CA ALA A 104 7.41 -5.40 17.37
C ALA A 104 6.22 -6.30 17.01
N LEU A 105 5.01 -6.00 17.52
CA LEU A 105 3.81 -6.75 17.18
C LEU A 105 3.41 -6.59 15.71
N VAL A 106 3.53 -5.39 15.15
CA VAL A 106 3.29 -5.12 13.73
C VAL A 106 4.26 -5.90 12.86
N GLU A 107 5.56 -5.90 13.18
CA GLU A 107 6.56 -6.67 12.43
C GLU A 107 6.29 -8.17 12.50
N ARG A 108 5.96 -8.70 13.68
CA ARG A 108 5.58 -10.11 13.85
C ARG A 108 4.38 -10.47 12.96
N CYS A 109 3.34 -9.64 12.94
CA CYS A 109 2.17 -9.83 12.08
C CYS A 109 2.53 -9.77 10.58
N LEU A 110 3.33 -8.79 10.17
CA LEU A 110 3.73 -8.64 8.76
C LEU A 110 4.53 -9.85 8.28
N LEU A 111 5.49 -10.35 9.09
CA LEU A 111 6.24 -11.56 8.79
C LEU A 111 5.33 -12.78 8.64
N GLU A 112 4.31 -12.94 9.51
CA GLU A 112 3.32 -13.99 9.37
C GLU A 112 2.54 -13.88 8.05
N MET A 113 2.06 -12.67 7.71
CA MET A 113 1.32 -12.43 6.47
C MET A 113 2.15 -12.72 5.22
N GLN A 114 3.43 -12.37 5.25
CA GLN A 114 4.38 -12.66 4.16
C GLN A 114 4.64 -14.17 4.03
N LYS A 115 4.89 -14.87 5.14
CA LYS A 115 5.09 -16.33 5.13
C LYS A 115 3.89 -17.11 4.59
N ARG A 116 2.68 -16.59 4.82
CA ARG A 116 1.41 -17.17 4.33
C ARG A 116 1.00 -16.65 2.94
N ASP A 117 1.86 -15.86 2.30
CA ASP A 117 1.59 -15.20 1.00
C ASP A 117 0.33 -14.32 0.98
N PHE A 118 -0.14 -13.85 2.13
CA PHE A 118 -1.21 -12.84 2.17
C PHE A 118 -0.72 -11.45 1.79
N GLN A 119 0.53 -11.10 2.11
CA GLN A 119 1.17 -9.84 1.73
C GLN A 119 2.40 -10.12 0.87
N SER A 120 2.55 -9.38 -0.24
CA SER A 120 3.72 -9.42 -1.10
C SER A 120 3.99 -8.05 -1.72
N ASP A 121 5.20 -7.52 -1.49
CA ASP A 121 5.63 -6.26 -2.11
C ASP A 121 5.78 -6.39 -3.63
N GLU A 122 6.07 -7.58 -4.13
CA GLU A 122 6.13 -7.85 -5.57
C GLU A 122 4.73 -7.80 -6.22
N ARG A 123 3.71 -8.46 -5.63
CA ARG A 123 2.32 -8.38 -6.12
C ARG A 123 1.80 -6.95 -6.06
N PHE A 124 2.05 -6.25 -4.94
CA PHE A 124 1.71 -4.84 -4.81
C PHE A 124 2.33 -4.01 -5.92
N THR A 125 3.63 -4.20 -6.20
CA THR A 125 4.36 -3.43 -7.21
C THR A 125 3.82 -3.69 -8.61
N ASN A 126 3.56 -4.96 -8.98
CA ASN A 126 2.94 -5.31 -10.26
C ASN A 126 1.59 -4.62 -10.43
N ARG A 127 0.68 -4.77 -9.46
CA ARG A 127 -0.65 -4.13 -9.50
C ARG A 127 -0.59 -2.61 -9.57
N PHE A 128 0.34 -2.01 -8.83
CA PHE A 128 0.54 -0.57 -8.84
C PHE A 128 1.00 -0.06 -10.19
N VAL A 129 2.01 -0.71 -10.79
CA VAL A 129 2.53 -0.36 -12.12
C VAL A 129 1.45 -0.54 -13.18
N GLU A 130 0.76 -1.69 -13.22
CA GLU A 130 -0.37 -1.95 -14.15
C GLU A 130 -1.43 -0.85 -14.07
N SER A 131 -1.84 -0.49 -12.86
CA SER A 131 -2.81 0.60 -12.65
C SER A 131 -2.33 1.95 -13.15
N LYS A 132 -1.04 2.29 -12.96
CA LYS A 132 -0.44 3.52 -13.46
C LYS A 132 -0.31 3.51 -14.98
N LEU A 133 0.02 2.36 -15.55
CA LEU A 133 0.08 2.20 -17.01
C LEU A 133 -1.30 2.31 -17.66
N ALA A 134 -2.34 1.80 -17.03
CA ALA A 134 -3.71 1.89 -17.58
C ALA A 134 -4.28 3.33 -17.52
N ASN A 135 -4.12 4.01 -16.39
CA ASN A 135 -4.95 5.19 -16.07
C ASN A 135 -4.23 6.53 -16.25
N ASN A 136 -2.90 6.59 -16.19
CA ASN A 136 -2.19 7.85 -16.11
C ASN A 136 -1.07 7.98 -17.17
N PRO A 137 -0.91 9.16 -17.80
CA PRO A 137 0.22 9.46 -18.67
C PRO A 137 1.43 9.89 -17.83
N HIS A 138 1.93 9.00 -16.96
CA HIS A 138 3.17 9.20 -16.21
C HIS A 138 4.29 8.44 -16.87
N GLY A 139 5.48 9.02 -16.88
CA GLY A 139 6.71 8.36 -17.31
C GLY A 139 7.27 7.43 -16.22
N PRO A 140 8.28 6.60 -16.55
CA PRO A 140 8.85 5.58 -15.66
C PRO A 140 9.44 6.18 -14.38
N TYR A 141 10.13 7.32 -14.46
CA TYR A 141 10.75 7.95 -13.27
C TYR A 141 9.73 8.41 -12.22
N ARG A 142 8.56 8.86 -12.64
CA ARG A 142 7.49 9.23 -11.72
C ARG A 142 6.91 8.01 -11.01
N ILE A 143 6.75 6.91 -11.73
CA ILE A 143 6.27 5.65 -11.16
C ILE A 143 7.29 5.08 -10.17
N LEU A 144 8.60 5.12 -10.52
CA LEU A 144 9.68 4.75 -9.62
C LEU A 144 9.65 5.54 -8.31
N GLN A 145 9.53 6.87 -8.40
CA GLN A 145 9.43 7.73 -7.23
C GLN A 145 8.20 7.41 -6.37
N ASP A 146 7.05 7.18 -7.00
CA ASP A 146 5.82 6.81 -6.31
C ASP A 146 5.93 5.47 -5.58
N LEU A 147 6.69 4.49 -6.12
CA LEU A 147 6.98 3.19 -5.51
C LEU A 147 7.96 3.33 -4.34
N GLN A 148 9.05 4.09 -4.51
CA GLN A 148 9.99 4.37 -3.42
C GLN A 148 9.32 5.03 -2.22
N ASN A 149 8.41 5.98 -2.45
CA ASN A 149 7.61 6.61 -1.40
C ASN A 149 6.65 5.62 -0.67
N ARG A 150 6.48 4.41 -1.23
CA ARG A 150 5.73 3.30 -0.63
C ARG A 150 6.63 2.19 -0.07
N GLY A 151 7.94 2.48 0.04
CA GLY A 151 8.91 1.59 0.63
C GLY A 151 9.33 0.43 -0.27
N ILE A 152 9.04 0.49 -1.57
CA ILE A 152 9.52 -0.52 -2.54
C ILE A 152 10.96 -0.18 -2.94
N SER A 153 11.82 -1.18 -2.95
CA SER A 153 13.20 -1.01 -3.36
C SER A 153 13.31 -0.57 -4.83
N ARG A 154 14.36 0.19 -5.14
CA ARG A 154 14.63 0.64 -6.50
C ARG A 154 14.79 -0.53 -7.46
N GLU A 155 15.55 -1.54 -7.05
CA GLU A 155 15.80 -2.75 -7.83
C GLU A 155 14.50 -3.47 -8.23
N MET A 156 13.60 -3.75 -7.27
CA MET A 156 12.31 -4.37 -7.55
C MET A 156 11.46 -3.49 -8.47
N SER A 157 11.45 -2.19 -8.24
CA SER A 157 10.67 -1.24 -9.04
C SER A 157 11.15 -1.21 -10.50
N GLU A 158 12.48 -1.14 -10.72
CA GLU A 158 13.08 -1.15 -12.06
C GLU A 158 12.84 -2.49 -12.77
N LYS A 159 13.02 -3.61 -12.08
CA LYS A 159 12.75 -4.95 -12.62
C LYS A 159 11.33 -5.07 -13.16
N ILE A 160 10.33 -4.64 -12.39
CA ILE A 160 8.93 -4.75 -12.77
C ILE A 160 8.56 -3.72 -13.87
N LEU A 161 9.09 -2.50 -13.79
CA LEU A 161 8.87 -1.50 -14.84
C LEU A 161 9.45 -1.93 -16.19
N ASN A 162 10.65 -2.50 -16.19
CA ASN A 162 11.28 -3.01 -17.43
C ASN A 162 10.54 -4.23 -18.00
N LYS A 163 9.87 -5.01 -17.14
CA LYS A 163 9.04 -6.14 -17.59
C LYS A 163 7.70 -5.68 -18.21
N LEU A 164 7.09 -4.64 -17.67
CA LEU A 164 5.74 -4.20 -18.05
C LEU A 164 5.73 -3.01 -19.02
N GLY A 165 6.85 -2.29 -19.17
CA GLY A 165 6.98 -1.11 -20.01
C GLY A 165 8.17 -1.16 -20.94
N ASN A 166 7.96 -0.86 -22.21
CA ASN A 166 9.00 -0.68 -23.23
C ASN A 166 9.04 0.77 -23.71
N GLN A 167 10.02 1.11 -24.54
CA GLN A 167 10.22 2.44 -25.08
C GLN A 167 9.00 2.93 -25.89
N GLU A 168 8.39 2.05 -26.67
CA GLU A 168 7.19 2.35 -27.47
C GLU A 168 6.00 2.75 -26.58
N LEU A 169 5.76 2.01 -25.50
CA LEU A 169 4.73 2.33 -24.52
C LEU A 169 4.95 3.72 -23.89
N TRP A 170 6.20 4.03 -23.54
CA TRP A 170 6.53 5.33 -22.95
C TRP A 170 6.35 6.46 -23.94
N LEU A 171 6.73 6.26 -25.20
CA LEU A 171 6.51 7.21 -26.29
C LEU A 171 5.00 7.45 -26.49
N LYS A 172 4.20 6.40 -26.62
CA LYS A 172 2.73 6.50 -26.75
C LYS A 172 2.10 7.27 -25.58
N LYS A 173 2.59 7.06 -24.37
CA LYS A 173 2.11 7.81 -23.18
C LYS A 173 2.53 9.29 -23.20
N ALA A 174 3.73 9.59 -23.64
CA ALA A 174 4.21 10.97 -23.79
C ALA A 174 3.37 11.72 -24.85
N LEU A 175 3.11 11.10 -26.00
CA LEU A 175 2.24 11.66 -27.06
C LEU A 175 0.82 11.92 -26.54
N LYS A 176 0.21 10.95 -25.86
CA LYS A 176 -1.11 11.13 -25.23
C LYS A 176 -1.13 12.28 -24.20
N CYS A 177 0.01 12.53 -23.54
CA CYS A 177 0.15 13.68 -22.66
C CYS A 177 0.15 14.99 -23.46
N LEU A 178 0.89 15.06 -24.59
CA LEU A 178 0.96 16.23 -25.46
C LEU A 178 -0.41 16.53 -26.09
N GLU A 179 -1.12 15.53 -26.58
CA GLU A 179 -2.49 15.67 -27.10
C GLU A 179 -3.45 16.30 -26.06
N ARG A 180 -3.41 15.82 -24.81
CA ARG A 180 -4.23 16.38 -23.72
C ARG A 180 -3.88 17.84 -23.41
N LEU A 181 -2.61 18.21 -23.58
CA LEU A 181 -2.17 19.59 -23.42
C LEU A 181 -2.61 20.46 -24.59
N HIS A 182 -2.59 19.93 -25.81
CA HIS A 182 -3.08 20.60 -27.04
C HIS A 182 -4.58 20.90 -26.96
N LYS A 183 -5.41 19.89 -26.61
CA LYS A 183 -6.88 20.04 -26.47
C LYS A 183 -7.30 21.11 -25.46
N LYS A 184 -6.40 21.54 -24.55
CA LYS A 184 -6.65 22.63 -23.60
C LYS A 184 -6.49 24.03 -24.20
N GLY A 185 -6.26 24.15 -25.51
CA GLY A 185 -6.35 25.39 -26.28
C GLY A 185 -5.24 26.42 -26.06
N LYS A 186 -4.17 26.12 -25.33
CA LYS A 186 -3.03 27.03 -25.15
C LYS A 186 -1.88 26.59 -26.04
N LYS A 187 -1.58 27.37 -27.09
CA LYS A 187 -0.30 27.18 -27.81
C LYS A 187 0.85 27.28 -26.80
N GLN A 188 1.57 26.20 -26.64
CA GLN A 188 2.69 26.09 -25.68
C GLN A 188 3.98 25.99 -26.46
N THR A 189 5.02 26.69 -26.00
CA THR A 189 6.35 26.57 -26.59
C THR A 189 6.94 25.19 -26.37
N PRO A 190 7.81 24.68 -27.25
CA PRO A 190 8.50 23.38 -27.06
C PRO A 190 9.21 23.26 -25.70
N ALA A 191 9.79 24.34 -25.20
CA ALA A 191 10.42 24.38 -23.89
C ALA A 191 9.44 24.09 -22.74
N VAL A 192 8.23 24.64 -22.79
CA VAL A 192 7.18 24.39 -21.79
C VAL A 192 6.67 22.96 -21.87
N LEU A 193 6.52 22.41 -23.08
CA LEU A 193 6.09 21.00 -23.28
C LEU A 193 7.15 20.05 -22.75
N ASN A 194 8.44 20.30 -23.04
CA ASN A 194 9.58 19.55 -22.51
C ASN A 194 9.53 19.52 -20.97
N GLN A 195 9.45 20.68 -20.32
CA GLN A 195 9.38 20.78 -18.86
C GLN A 195 8.21 19.98 -18.27
N LYS A 196 7.03 20.02 -18.93
CA LYS A 196 5.84 19.28 -18.47
C LYS A 196 6.00 17.77 -18.58
N LEU A 197 6.62 17.27 -19.66
CA LEU A 197 6.91 15.85 -19.82
C LEU A 197 7.97 15.40 -18.78
N TYR A 198 9.02 16.20 -18.59
CA TYR A 198 10.05 15.93 -17.58
C TYR A 198 9.45 15.84 -16.16
N GLN A 199 8.60 16.78 -15.76
CA GLN A 199 7.90 16.77 -14.48
C GLN A 199 6.98 15.54 -14.29
N ARG A 200 6.53 14.93 -15.40
CA ARG A 200 5.77 13.68 -15.38
C ARG A 200 6.64 12.42 -15.36
N GLY A 201 7.95 12.61 -15.39
CA GLY A 201 8.93 11.54 -15.22
C GLY A 201 9.23 10.75 -16.48
N PHE A 202 9.08 11.36 -17.66
CA PHE A 202 9.58 10.77 -18.91
C PHE A 202 11.10 10.95 -19.03
N SER A 203 11.79 10.00 -19.69
CA SER A 203 13.20 10.13 -19.99
C SER A 203 13.44 11.20 -21.06
N TRP A 204 14.65 11.76 -21.08
CA TRP A 204 15.05 12.75 -22.09
C TRP A 204 14.85 12.22 -23.52
N GLU A 205 15.30 11.02 -23.78
CA GLU A 205 15.14 10.34 -25.06
C GLU A 205 13.66 10.22 -25.48
N THR A 206 12.79 9.78 -24.56
CA THR A 206 11.35 9.70 -24.81
C THR A 206 10.73 11.08 -25.09
N ILE A 207 11.22 12.11 -24.40
CA ILE A 207 10.73 13.49 -24.59
C ILE A 207 11.12 14.02 -25.96
N GLU A 208 12.36 13.82 -26.40
CA GLU A 208 12.83 14.27 -27.71
C GLU A 208 12.05 13.60 -28.85
N LEU A 209 11.88 12.28 -28.79
CA LEU A 209 11.07 11.54 -29.76
C LEU A 209 9.62 12.02 -29.80
N ALA A 210 9.00 12.16 -28.63
CA ALA A 210 7.62 12.59 -28.53
C ALA A 210 7.40 14.02 -29.05
N LEU A 211 8.33 14.94 -28.80
CA LEU A 211 8.24 16.31 -29.30
C LEU A 211 8.45 16.38 -30.81
N ALA A 212 9.36 15.58 -31.38
CA ALA A 212 9.59 15.50 -32.82
C ALA A 212 8.33 14.97 -33.54
N GLU A 213 7.73 13.87 -33.08
CA GLU A 213 6.51 13.33 -33.66
C GLU A 213 5.32 14.30 -33.53
N TYR A 214 5.20 14.92 -32.36
CA TYR A 214 4.14 15.92 -32.12
C TYR A 214 4.25 17.16 -33.02
N GLN A 215 5.47 17.65 -33.28
CA GLN A 215 5.70 18.78 -34.21
C GLN A 215 5.34 18.41 -35.64
N ASN A 216 5.68 17.20 -36.09
CA ASN A 216 5.30 16.69 -37.41
C ASN A 216 3.78 16.61 -37.56
N PHE A 217 3.09 16.07 -36.53
CA PHE A 217 1.64 16.03 -36.52
C PHE A 217 0.99 17.42 -36.65
N ILE A 218 1.45 18.42 -35.90
CA ILE A 218 0.90 19.77 -35.99
C ILE A 218 1.12 20.39 -37.38
N LYS A 219 2.30 20.20 -37.97
CA LYS A 219 2.59 20.72 -39.33
C LYS A 219 1.65 20.13 -40.38
N HIS A 220 1.39 18.82 -40.32
CA HIS A 220 0.47 18.15 -41.26
C HIS A 220 -0.99 18.55 -41.03
N SER A 221 -1.39 18.77 -39.76
CA SER A 221 -2.75 19.26 -39.46
C SER A 221 -2.99 20.71 -39.87
N GLU A 222 -1.97 21.57 -39.86
CA GLU A 222 -2.03 22.95 -40.31
C GLU A 222 -1.96 23.08 -41.86
N SER A 223 -1.31 22.10 -42.54
CA SER A 223 -1.23 22.08 -44.03
C SER A 223 -2.48 21.53 -44.71
N GLY A 224 -3.49 21.10 -43.98
CA GLY A 224 -4.76 20.59 -44.51
C GLY A 224 -4.71 19.21 -45.19
N GLU A 225 -3.59 18.46 -45.04
CA GLU A 225 -3.40 17.13 -45.65
C GLU A 225 -4.02 15.99 -44.85
N LEU A 226 -4.53 16.27 -43.67
CA LEU A 226 -5.23 15.26 -42.84
C LEU A 226 -6.60 15.80 -42.41
N ASN A 227 -7.68 15.20 -42.99
CA ASN A 227 -8.96 15.09 -42.28
C ASN A 227 -8.70 14.15 -41.09
N ALA A 228 -8.03 14.65 -40.06
CA ALA A 228 -7.58 13.82 -38.94
C ALA A 228 -8.70 13.70 -37.93
N ASP A 229 -9.40 12.59 -37.98
CA ASP A 229 -10.09 11.99 -36.83
C ASP A 229 -9.04 11.74 -35.71
N PRO A 230 -9.25 12.20 -34.48
CA PRO A 230 -8.26 12.08 -33.39
C PRO A 230 -8.01 10.63 -32.93
N GLU A 231 -8.59 9.64 -33.56
CA GLU A 231 -8.38 8.21 -33.23
C GLU A 231 -7.21 7.53 -33.98
N THR A 232 -6.55 8.23 -34.91
CA THR A 232 -5.53 7.60 -35.79
C THR A 232 -4.13 7.43 -35.20
N PHE A 233 -3.88 7.82 -33.94
CA PHE A 233 -2.60 7.54 -33.28
C PHE A 233 -2.43 6.11 -32.77
N THR A 234 -3.44 5.25 -32.90
CA THR A 234 -3.44 3.93 -32.24
C THR A 234 -3.50 2.72 -33.15
N THR A 235 -3.59 2.88 -34.45
CA THR A 235 -3.67 1.73 -35.35
C THR A 235 -2.96 2.00 -36.66
N GLU A 236 -1.72 1.55 -36.78
CA GLU A 236 -1.15 0.97 -37.99
C GLU A 236 0.27 0.52 -37.68
N ASN A 237 0.43 -0.76 -37.38
CA ASN A 237 1.42 -1.60 -38.05
C ASN A 237 1.10 -3.08 -37.81
N PRO A 238 1.26 -3.90 -38.85
CA PRO A 238 0.86 -5.30 -38.88
C PRO A 238 1.73 -6.19 -37.99
#